data_39ca43425e93474b3316ac6928b18f13
#
_entry.id   39ca43425e93474b3316ac6928b18f13
#
_cell.length_a   1.000
_cell.length_b   1.000
_cell.length_c   1.000
_cell.angle_alpha   90.00
_cell.angle_beta   90.00
_cell.angle_gamma   90.00
#
_symmetry.space_group_name_H-M   'P 1'
#
loop_
_entity.id
_entity.type
_entity.pdbx_description
1 polymer ?
#
loop_
_entity_poly.entity_id
_entity_poly.type
_entity_poly.pdbx_seq_one_letter_code
_entity_poly.pdbx_strand_id
1 'polypeptide(L)'
;MNLNDIFGIEFPIFQGGMAQVATGEFAAAVSNAGAMGIIGTGAMNAEKLKEEIAKARALTNKPFGVNLMMMNPDVEKMAKLLEDEKPSLITTGAGNPGVYIEKWKNAGIKVFPVVSSVALARRLEKEGVDGLIAEGMESGGHIGELTSMVLIPQIVESVKVPVVAAGGIALGRQMKAAEILGAAGVQIATILLASVECPIHQNYKNEILLAKDRSTVVTGNKLGVPVRCLRNAMTREYLRLEQMTDDKLELEKFTLGALRKAVEEGDVENGSLMAGQAAAFAKEIKPLRTIFEELMKEYESF
;
A
#
# COMPACT_ATOMS: atom_id res chain seq x y z
N MET A 1 13.59 -15.08 -2.40
CA MET A 1 12.92 -13.88 -2.98
C MET A 1 13.88 -13.21 -3.94
N ASN A 2 13.41 -12.60 -5.05
CA ASN A 2 14.26 -12.03 -6.09
C ASN A 2 13.93 -10.60 -6.53
N LEU A 3 13.14 -9.88 -5.76
CA LEU A 3 12.87 -8.45 -6.03
C LEU A 3 14.14 -7.59 -6.00
N ASN A 4 15.13 -7.98 -5.21
CA ASN A 4 16.44 -7.33 -5.14
C ASN A 4 17.08 -7.25 -6.53
N ASP A 5 17.06 -8.35 -7.28
CA ASP A 5 17.67 -8.45 -8.61
C ASP A 5 16.92 -7.63 -9.65
N ILE A 6 15.57 -7.57 -9.51
CA ILE A 6 14.72 -6.86 -10.47
C ILE A 6 14.89 -5.34 -10.35
N PHE A 7 15.07 -4.82 -9.13
CA PHE A 7 15.04 -3.38 -8.85
C PHE A 7 16.34 -2.80 -8.30
N GLY A 8 17.35 -3.60 -8.00
CA GLY A 8 18.60 -3.13 -7.38
C GLY A 8 18.39 -2.59 -5.96
N ILE A 9 17.40 -3.12 -5.22
CA ILE A 9 17.13 -2.80 -3.82
C ILE A 9 17.84 -3.79 -2.89
N GLU A 10 18.13 -3.38 -1.66
CA GLU A 10 18.82 -4.23 -0.68
C GLU A 10 17.89 -5.29 -0.09
N PHE A 11 16.67 -4.90 0.26
CA PHE A 11 15.67 -5.77 0.87
C PHE A 11 14.54 -6.06 -0.13
N PRO A 12 14.03 -7.33 -0.23
CA PRO A 12 12.94 -7.68 -1.14
C PRO A 12 11.58 -7.16 -0.64
N ILE A 13 11.54 -5.87 -0.33
CA ILE A 13 10.43 -5.21 0.35
C ILE A 13 9.97 -4.00 -0.45
N PHE A 14 8.67 -3.91 -0.74
CA PHE A 14 7.99 -2.71 -1.21
C PHE A 14 7.27 -2.03 -0.05
N GLN A 15 7.31 -0.70 -0.01
CA GLN A 15 6.38 0.07 0.80
C GLN A 15 5.03 0.13 0.10
N GLY A 16 3.93 -0.10 0.80
CA GLY A 16 2.59 0.09 0.23
C GLY A 16 2.29 1.55 -0.08
N GLY A 17 1.60 1.80 -1.20
CA GLY A 17 1.17 3.13 -1.61
C GLY A 17 0.03 3.66 -0.73
N MET A 18 0.35 4.30 0.38
CA MET A 18 -0.60 4.80 1.38
C MET A 18 -1.01 6.24 1.05
N ALA A 19 -2.30 6.45 0.73
CA ALA A 19 -2.83 7.79 0.49
C ALA A 19 -2.55 8.74 1.67
N GLN A 20 -2.20 10.00 1.39
CA GLN A 20 -1.85 11.05 2.37
C GLN A 20 -0.59 10.79 3.22
N VAL A 21 -0.11 9.54 3.29
CA VAL A 21 1.04 9.12 4.11
C VAL A 21 2.31 8.96 3.29
N ALA A 22 2.21 8.28 2.15
CA ALA A 22 3.34 7.94 1.29
C ALA A 22 3.71 9.13 0.39
N THR A 23 4.31 10.16 0.99
CA THR A 23 4.85 11.35 0.33
C THR A 23 6.15 11.05 -0.41
N GLY A 24 6.62 11.99 -1.24
CA GLY A 24 7.94 11.89 -1.88
C GLY A 24 9.08 11.79 -0.89
N GLU A 25 9.00 12.52 0.22
CA GLU A 25 9.99 12.49 1.30
C GLU A 25 10.01 11.11 1.99
N PHE A 26 8.83 10.56 2.29
CA PHE A 26 8.74 9.25 2.94
C PHE A 26 9.20 8.12 1.99
N ALA A 27 8.81 8.18 0.73
CA ALA A 27 9.28 7.22 -0.27
C ALA A 27 10.81 7.26 -0.43
N ALA A 28 11.42 8.46 -0.45
CA ALA A 28 12.86 8.61 -0.47
C ALA A 28 13.54 8.02 0.79
N ALA A 29 12.96 8.24 1.97
CA ALA A 29 13.47 7.68 3.22
C ALA A 29 13.44 6.15 3.21
N VAL A 30 12.35 5.54 2.72
CA VAL A 30 12.24 4.08 2.54
C VAL A 30 13.29 3.56 1.55
N SER A 31 13.49 4.25 0.42
CA SER A 31 14.49 3.88 -0.58
C SER A 31 15.91 3.97 -0.03
N ASN A 32 16.22 5.02 0.72
CA ASN A 32 17.50 5.19 1.40
C ASN A 32 17.73 4.12 2.49
N ALA A 33 16.66 3.63 3.12
CA ALA A 33 16.71 2.54 4.09
C ALA A 33 16.86 1.14 3.45
N GLY A 34 16.87 1.03 2.10
CA GLY A 34 17.20 -0.21 1.36
C GLY A 34 16.02 -0.96 0.76
N ALA A 35 14.79 -0.51 0.96
CA ALA A 35 13.57 -1.08 0.36
C ALA A 35 13.12 -0.24 -0.86
N MET A 36 12.01 -0.61 -1.51
CA MET A 36 11.38 0.19 -2.56
C MET A 36 10.38 1.18 -1.95
N GLY A 37 10.74 2.45 -1.86
CA GLY A 37 9.81 3.51 -1.49
C GLY A 37 8.80 3.79 -2.61
N ILE A 38 7.54 4.03 -2.27
CA ILE A 38 6.48 4.23 -3.26
C ILE A 38 5.63 5.45 -2.86
N ILE A 39 5.55 6.44 -3.75
CA ILE A 39 4.68 7.62 -3.56
C ILE A 39 3.23 7.20 -3.79
N GLY A 40 2.34 7.48 -2.84
CA GLY A 40 0.92 7.17 -2.94
C GLY A 40 0.11 8.34 -3.47
N THR A 41 -0.45 8.25 -4.66
CA THR A 41 -1.17 9.39 -5.27
C THR A 41 -2.48 9.74 -4.56
N GLY A 42 -3.23 8.74 -4.05
CA GLY A 42 -4.47 8.98 -3.30
C GLY A 42 -5.36 10.05 -3.94
N ALA A 43 -5.55 11.17 -3.24
CA ALA A 43 -6.32 12.32 -3.68
C ALA A 43 -5.48 13.44 -4.33
N MET A 44 -4.23 13.16 -4.72
CA MET A 44 -3.37 14.14 -5.42
C MET A 44 -3.91 14.43 -6.82
N ASN A 45 -3.59 15.61 -7.35
CA ASN A 45 -3.65 15.92 -8.78
C ASN A 45 -2.26 15.74 -9.43
N ALA A 46 -2.16 15.91 -10.74
CA ALA A 46 -0.92 15.70 -11.47
C ALA A 46 0.19 16.70 -11.06
N GLU A 47 -0.14 17.95 -10.77
CA GLU A 47 0.79 18.97 -10.30
C GLU A 47 1.42 18.57 -8.97
N LYS A 48 0.59 18.13 -8.02
CA LYS A 48 1.05 17.66 -6.70
C LYS A 48 1.93 16.42 -6.83
N LEU A 49 1.56 15.46 -7.69
CA LEU A 49 2.38 14.29 -7.96
C LEU A 49 3.76 14.67 -8.49
N LYS A 50 3.82 15.64 -9.41
CA LYS A 50 5.10 16.15 -9.95
C LYS A 50 5.99 16.75 -8.86
N GLU A 51 5.41 17.53 -7.94
CA GLU A 51 6.14 18.06 -6.78
C GLU A 51 6.69 16.94 -5.88
N GLU A 52 5.88 15.91 -5.58
CA GLU A 52 6.30 14.80 -4.73
C GLU A 52 7.41 13.94 -5.39
N ILE A 53 7.36 13.73 -6.71
CA ILE A 53 8.43 13.08 -7.47
C ILE A 53 9.73 13.92 -7.42
N ALA A 54 9.62 15.23 -7.59
CA ALA A 54 10.78 16.13 -7.51
C ALA A 54 11.43 16.11 -6.12
N LYS A 55 10.61 16.09 -5.03
CA LYS A 55 11.11 15.95 -3.66
C LYS A 55 11.83 14.62 -3.46
N ALA A 56 11.25 13.50 -3.93
CA ALA A 56 11.89 12.20 -3.81
C ALA A 56 13.26 12.19 -4.50
N ARG A 57 13.35 12.71 -5.73
CA ARG A 57 14.62 12.81 -6.48
C ARG A 57 15.67 13.69 -5.82
N ALA A 58 15.25 14.74 -5.14
CA ALA A 58 16.17 15.61 -4.38
C ALA A 58 16.78 14.92 -3.15
N LEU A 59 16.08 13.90 -2.60
CA LEU A 59 16.44 13.23 -1.35
C LEU A 59 17.07 11.85 -1.53
N THR A 60 16.96 11.23 -2.72
CA THR A 60 17.52 9.91 -2.98
C THR A 60 17.97 9.72 -4.42
N ASN A 61 19.09 8.98 -4.58
CA ASN A 61 19.52 8.41 -5.86
C ASN A 61 19.14 6.93 -6.01
N LYS A 62 18.43 6.37 -5.03
CA LYS A 62 17.95 4.98 -5.05
C LYS A 62 16.65 4.88 -5.86
N PRO A 63 16.30 3.68 -6.37
CA PRO A 63 15.02 3.49 -7.06
C PRO A 63 13.84 3.76 -6.13
N PHE A 64 12.81 4.39 -6.69
CA PHE A 64 11.51 4.55 -6.05
C PHE A 64 10.37 4.38 -7.06
N GLY A 65 9.18 4.12 -6.56
CA GLY A 65 7.98 3.92 -7.37
C GLY A 65 6.89 4.94 -7.09
N VAL A 66 5.81 4.82 -7.86
CA VAL A 66 4.57 5.58 -7.69
C VAL A 66 3.38 4.63 -7.71
N ASN A 67 2.50 4.74 -6.72
CA ASN A 67 1.21 4.04 -6.72
C ASN A 67 0.14 4.95 -7.31
N LEU A 68 -0.39 4.58 -8.47
CA LEU A 68 -1.46 5.31 -9.12
C LEU A 68 -2.83 4.72 -8.77
N MET A 69 -3.68 5.53 -8.14
CA MET A 69 -5.06 5.15 -7.85
C MET A 69 -5.92 5.33 -9.10
N MET A 70 -6.38 4.23 -9.69
CA MET A 70 -7.08 4.24 -10.98
C MET A 70 -8.45 4.94 -10.94
N MET A 71 -9.06 5.08 -9.76
CA MET A 71 -10.31 5.84 -9.57
C MET A 71 -10.08 7.35 -9.41
N ASN A 72 -8.83 7.83 -9.43
CA ASN A 72 -8.55 9.25 -9.28
C ASN A 72 -9.05 10.02 -10.53
N PRO A 73 -9.78 11.13 -10.36
CA PRO A 73 -10.28 11.92 -11.48
C PRO A 73 -9.19 12.44 -12.43
N ASP A 74 -7.96 12.61 -11.93
CA ASP A 74 -6.81 13.14 -12.68
C ASP A 74 -5.90 12.02 -13.22
N VAL A 75 -6.38 10.76 -13.21
CA VAL A 75 -5.58 9.57 -13.54
C VAL A 75 -4.91 9.66 -14.92
N GLU A 76 -5.58 10.18 -15.94
CA GLU A 76 -5.03 10.30 -17.29
C GLU A 76 -3.83 11.26 -17.34
N LYS A 77 -3.93 12.42 -16.67
CA LYS A 77 -2.84 13.37 -16.60
C LYS A 77 -1.65 12.83 -15.80
N MET A 78 -1.95 12.14 -14.68
CA MET A 78 -0.91 11.49 -13.88
C MET A 78 -0.24 10.35 -14.64
N ALA A 79 -1.00 9.52 -15.36
CA ALA A 79 -0.47 8.44 -16.17
C ALA A 79 0.49 8.98 -17.24
N LYS A 80 0.14 10.11 -17.91
CA LYS A 80 1.01 10.77 -18.87
C LYS A 80 2.24 11.39 -18.22
N LEU A 81 2.09 12.03 -17.06
CA LEU A 81 3.22 12.56 -16.29
C LEU A 81 4.23 11.46 -15.96
N LEU A 82 3.76 10.26 -15.57
CA LEU A 82 4.64 9.14 -15.24
C LEU A 82 5.44 8.61 -16.45
N GLU A 83 4.91 8.70 -17.68
CA GLU A 83 5.68 8.38 -18.90
C GLU A 83 6.89 9.32 -19.05
N ASP A 84 6.74 10.59 -18.69
CA ASP A 84 7.79 11.60 -18.79
C ASP A 84 8.77 11.53 -17.60
N GLU A 85 8.26 11.32 -16.38
CA GLU A 85 9.02 11.26 -15.13
C GLU A 85 9.75 9.93 -14.90
N LYS A 86 9.31 8.83 -15.49
CA LYS A 86 9.98 7.51 -15.50
C LYS A 86 10.44 7.03 -14.11
N PRO A 87 9.54 6.87 -13.13
CA PRO A 87 9.91 6.21 -11.89
C PRO A 87 10.33 4.75 -12.17
N SER A 88 11.07 4.13 -11.26
CA SER A 88 11.52 2.74 -11.43
C SER A 88 10.37 1.73 -11.46
N LEU A 89 9.27 2.07 -10.79
CA LEU A 89 8.11 1.20 -10.58
C LEU A 89 6.82 2.02 -10.61
N ILE A 90 5.81 1.52 -11.30
CA ILE A 90 4.42 1.92 -11.12
C ILE A 90 3.66 0.76 -10.52
N THR A 91 3.00 1.00 -9.39
CA THR A 91 1.95 0.12 -8.86
C THR A 91 0.60 0.79 -9.07
N THR A 92 -0.47 0.01 -9.14
CA THR A 92 -1.81 0.57 -9.27
C THR A 92 -2.79 -0.13 -8.34
N GLY A 93 -3.78 0.62 -7.86
CA GLY A 93 -4.87 0.08 -7.07
C GLY A 93 -6.22 0.63 -7.54
N ALA A 94 -7.32 0.02 -7.09
CA ALA A 94 -8.69 0.47 -7.33
C ALA A 94 -9.05 0.65 -8.81
N GLY A 95 -8.74 -0.34 -9.66
CA GLY A 95 -9.12 -0.34 -11.07
C GLY A 95 -8.15 -1.09 -11.98
N ASN A 96 -8.39 -1.03 -13.30
CA ASN A 96 -7.58 -1.70 -14.31
C ASN A 96 -6.68 -0.69 -15.04
N PRO A 97 -5.34 -0.82 -14.97
CA PRO A 97 -4.39 0.05 -15.67
C PRO A 97 -4.17 -0.31 -17.15
N GLY A 98 -4.84 -1.30 -17.72
CA GLY A 98 -4.55 -1.93 -19.03
C GLY A 98 -4.21 -0.97 -20.15
N VAL A 99 -4.96 0.14 -20.24
CA VAL A 99 -4.77 1.16 -21.31
C VAL A 99 -3.46 1.94 -21.20
N TYR A 100 -2.75 1.87 -20.08
CA TYR A 100 -1.49 2.60 -19.84
C TYR A 100 -0.25 1.70 -19.84
N ILE A 101 -0.40 0.37 -19.63
CA ILE A 101 0.70 -0.56 -19.40
C ILE A 101 1.73 -0.50 -20.52
N GLU A 102 1.31 -0.59 -21.78
CA GLU A 102 2.22 -0.56 -22.93
C GLU A 102 3.06 0.71 -22.97
N LYS A 103 2.45 1.87 -22.71
CA LYS A 103 3.14 3.16 -22.72
C LYS A 103 4.19 3.25 -21.62
N TRP A 104 3.85 2.85 -20.39
CA TRP A 104 4.79 2.85 -19.27
C TRP A 104 5.96 1.88 -19.51
N LYS A 105 5.69 0.70 -20.07
CA LYS A 105 6.75 -0.25 -20.42
C LYS A 105 7.66 0.27 -21.50
N ASN A 106 7.12 0.92 -22.54
CA ASN A 106 7.91 1.57 -23.59
C ASN A 106 8.76 2.72 -23.03
N ALA A 107 8.32 3.38 -21.97
CA ALA A 107 9.12 4.36 -21.23
C ALA A 107 10.21 3.72 -20.33
N GLY A 108 10.27 2.40 -20.23
CA GLY A 108 11.23 1.65 -19.41
C GLY A 108 10.82 1.44 -17.96
N ILE A 109 9.55 1.66 -17.62
CA ILE A 109 9.03 1.59 -16.27
C ILE A 109 8.50 0.19 -15.99
N LYS A 110 8.81 -0.39 -14.82
CA LYS A 110 8.24 -1.65 -14.36
C LYS A 110 6.82 -1.44 -13.81
N VAL A 111 5.88 -2.33 -14.17
CA VAL A 111 4.46 -2.21 -13.81
C VAL A 111 4.01 -3.41 -12.97
N PHE A 112 3.62 -3.15 -11.71
CA PHE A 112 3.20 -4.16 -10.72
C PHE A 112 1.83 -3.77 -10.11
N PRO A 113 0.71 -4.04 -10.78
CA PRO A 113 -0.62 -3.76 -10.23
C PRO A 113 -0.95 -4.57 -8.99
N VAL A 114 -1.74 -3.97 -8.08
CA VAL A 114 -2.33 -4.68 -6.94
C VAL A 114 -3.53 -5.49 -7.39
N VAL A 115 -3.59 -6.75 -6.99
CA VAL A 115 -4.66 -7.69 -7.33
C VAL A 115 -5.19 -8.41 -6.09
N SER A 116 -6.49 -8.65 -6.05
CA SER A 116 -7.19 -9.39 -5.00
C SER A 116 -7.90 -10.65 -5.50
N SER A 117 -7.67 -11.03 -6.77
CA SER A 117 -8.28 -12.23 -7.36
C SER A 117 -7.44 -12.83 -8.49
N VAL A 118 -7.55 -14.12 -8.70
CA VAL A 118 -6.90 -14.86 -9.82
C VAL A 118 -7.39 -14.35 -11.17
N ALA A 119 -8.68 -14.01 -11.29
CA ALA A 119 -9.23 -13.52 -12.55
C ALA A 119 -8.57 -12.22 -13.01
N LEU A 120 -8.37 -11.26 -12.07
CA LEU A 120 -7.69 -10.00 -12.36
C LEU A 120 -6.19 -10.24 -12.62
N ALA A 121 -5.54 -11.11 -11.86
CA ALA A 121 -4.13 -11.45 -12.04
C ALA A 121 -3.85 -11.99 -13.46
N ARG A 122 -4.62 -12.98 -13.92
CA ARG A 122 -4.51 -13.55 -15.27
C ARG A 122 -4.80 -12.53 -16.38
N ARG A 123 -5.74 -11.63 -16.15
CA ARG A 123 -6.04 -10.57 -17.10
C ARG A 123 -4.88 -9.63 -17.26
N LEU A 124 -4.32 -9.11 -16.17
CA LEU A 124 -3.22 -8.17 -16.18
C LEU A 124 -1.92 -8.79 -16.72
N GLU A 125 -1.66 -10.07 -16.43
CA GLU A 125 -0.55 -10.78 -17.05
C GLU A 125 -0.66 -10.78 -18.59
N LYS A 126 -1.86 -11.04 -19.16
CA LYS A 126 -2.09 -10.96 -20.61
C LYS A 126 -1.91 -9.55 -21.16
N GLU A 127 -2.16 -8.53 -20.37
CA GLU A 127 -1.92 -7.13 -20.71
C GLU A 127 -0.43 -6.75 -20.61
N GLY A 128 0.44 -7.68 -20.17
CA GLY A 128 1.90 -7.59 -20.27
C GLY A 128 2.57 -6.89 -19.08
N VAL A 129 2.01 -6.93 -17.87
CA VAL A 129 2.66 -6.42 -16.65
C VAL A 129 3.98 -7.12 -16.34
N ASP A 130 4.87 -6.48 -15.60
CA ASP A 130 6.17 -7.05 -15.21
C ASP A 130 6.09 -7.90 -13.93
N GLY A 131 5.02 -7.76 -13.16
CA GLY A 131 4.72 -8.53 -11.95
C GLY A 131 3.38 -8.10 -11.36
N LEU A 132 3.01 -8.70 -10.23
CA LEU A 132 1.74 -8.45 -9.54
C LEU A 132 1.97 -8.32 -8.04
N ILE A 133 1.12 -7.54 -7.37
CA ILE A 133 1.06 -7.48 -5.91
C ILE A 133 -0.24 -8.15 -5.46
N ALA A 134 -0.14 -9.35 -4.89
CA ALA A 134 -1.27 -10.09 -4.35
C ALA A 134 -1.59 -9.59 -2.94
N GLU A 135 -2.66 -8.81 -2.78
CA GLU A 135 -3.02 -8.18 -1.51
C GLU A 135 -4.21 -8.85 -0.85
N GLY A 136 -3.95 -9.49 0.30
CA GLY A 136 -4.97 -10.11 1.13
C GLY A 136 -5.78 -9.12 1.96
N MET A 137 -6.95 -9.55 2.42
CA MET A 137 -7.91 -8.75 3.18
C MET A 137 -7.41 -8.29 4.56
N GLU A 138 -6.26 -8.76 5.03
CA GLU A 138 -5.62 -8.31 6.27
C GLU A 138 -4.99 -6.92 6.15
N SER A 139 -4.86 -6.38 4.92
CA SER A 139 -4.30 -5.05 4.67
C SER A 139 -5.16 -3.92 5.26
N GLY A 140 -4.59 -2.74 5.39
CA GLY A 140 -5.29 -1.49 5.71
C GLY A 140 -5.75 -0.77 4.46
N GLY A 141 -6.74 0.11 4.59
CA GLY A 141 -7.35 0.81 3.47
C GLY A 141 -8.29 -0.10 2.67
N HIS A 142 -8.37 0.09 1.36
CA HIS A 142 -9.23 -0.73 0.50
C HIS A 142 -8.74 -2.18 0.48
N ILE A 143 -9.65 -3.12 0.64
CA ILE A 143 -9.34 -4.55 0.73
C ILE A 143 -10.18 -5.40 -0.24
N GLY A 144 -9.64 -6.58 -0.61
CA GLY A 144 -10.42 -7.65 -1.24
C GLY A 144 -11.09 -8.55 -0.21
N GLU A 145 -11.51 -9.74 -0.65
CA GLU A 145 -12.29 -10.69 0.16
C GLU A 145 -11.44 -11.86 0.68
N LEU A 146 -10.32 -12.19 0.01
CA LEU A 146 -9.51 -13.34 0.34
C LEU A 146 -8.38 -12.98 1.31
N THR A 147 -8.08 -13.89 2.26
CA THR A 147 -6.91 -13.77 3.11
C THR A 147 -5.62 -14.02 2.34
N SER A 148 -4.50 -13.44 2.78
CA SER A 148 -3.19 -13.61 2.14
C SER A 148 -2.78 -15.07 2.01
N MET A 149 -3.03 -15.89 3.04
CA MET A 149 -2.70 -17.32 3.06
C MET A 149 -3.38 -18.13 1.96
N VAL A 150 -4.57 -17.72 1.51
CA VAL A 150 -5.34 -18.38 0.45
C VAL A 150 -5.10 -17.73 -0.91
N LEU A 151 -4.97 -16.42 -0.96
CA LEU A 151 -4.83 -15.64 -2.19
C LEU A 151 -3.48 -15.84 -2.87
N ILE A 152 -2.39 -15.73 -2.10
CA ILE A 152 -1.02 -15.71 -2.62
C ILE A 152 -0.72 -16.98 -3.44
N PRO A 153 -0.88 -18.22 -2.91
CA PRO A 153 -0.56 -19.42 -3.68
C PRO A 153 -1.44 -19.58 -4.92
N GLN A 154 -2.73 -19.21 -4.85
CA GLN A 154 -3.60 -19.28 -6.01
C GLN A 154 -3.15 -18.34 -7.15
N ILE A 155 -2.68 -17.14 -6.82
CA ILE A 155 -2.15 -16.21 -7.82
C ILE A 155 -0.83 -16.73 -8.35
N VAL A 156 0.11 -17.13 -7.49
CA VAL A 156 1.41 -17.68 -7.89
C VAL A 156 1.28 -18.86 -8.87
N GLU A 157 0.37 -19.79 -8.59
CA GLU A 157 0.09 -20.91 -9.47
C GLU A 157 -0.59 -20.52 -10.79
N SER A 158 -1.23 -19.36 -10.85
CA SER A 158 -2.05 -18.96 -11.99
C SER A 158 -1.34 -18.08 -13.01
N VAL A 159 -0.17 -17.51 -12.68
CA VAL A 159 0.61 -16.58 -13.53
C VAL A 159 2.08 -16.98 -13.57
N LYS A 160 2.81 -16.43 -14.56
CA LYS A 160 4.25 -16.66 -14.74
C LYS A 160 5.11 -15.48 -14.28
N VAL A 161 4.53 -14.30 -14.15
CA VAL A 161 5.21 -13.11 -13.69
C VAL A 161 5.45 -13.15 -12.18
N PRO A 162 6.49 -12.48 -11.64
CA PRO A 162 6.75 -12.43 -10.21
C PRO A 162 5.54 -11.87 -9.43
N VAL A 163 5.25 -12.49 -8.28
CA VAL A 163 4.18 -12.09 -7.38
C VAL A 163 4.77 -11.56 -6.08
N VAL A 164 4.39 -10.37 -5.68
CA VAL A 164 4.72 -9.75 -4.39
C VAL A 164 3.56 -10.00 -3.43
N ALA A 165 3.83 -10.53 -2.26
CA ALA A 165 2.81 -10.78 -1.24
C ALA A 165 2.53 -9.52 -0.42
N ALA A 166 1.27 -9.18 -0.23
CA ALA A 166 0.82 -8.05 0.58
C ALA A 166 -0.36 -8.42 1.48
N GLY A 167 -0.54 -7.66 2.58
CA GLY A 167 -1.60 -7.89 3.55
C GLY A 167 -1.14 -8.75 4.75
N GLY A 168 -1.21 -8.17 5.94
CA GLY A 168 -0.91 -8.86 7.20
C GLY A 168 0.56 -9.10 7.52
N ILE A 169 1.51 -8.66 6.69
CA ILE A 169 2.94 -8.94 6.86
C ILE A 169 3.62 -7.83 7.69
N ALA A 170 4.26 -8.23 8.81
CA ALA A 170 4.96 -7.36 9.75
C ALA A 170 6.14 -8.05 10.47
N LEU A 171 6.40 -9.32 10.20
CA LEU A 171 7.43 -10.14 10.85
C LEU A 171 8.24 -10.89 9.77
N GLY A 172 9.53 -11.15 10.03
CA GLY A 172 10.40 -11.90 9.12
C GLY A 172 9.90 -13.31 8.85
N ARG A 173 9.32 -13.99 9.85
CA ARG A 173 8.68 -15.30 9.66
C ARG A 173 7.47 -15.25 8.74
N GLN A 174 6.74 -14.14 8.68
CA GLN A 174 5.64 -13.95 7.71
C GLN A 174 6.19 -13.71 6.30
N MET A 175 7.32 -13.00 6.17
CA MET A 175 8.04 -12.89 4.90
C MET A 175 8.49 -14.28 4.41
N LYS A 176 9.03 -15.11 5.32
CA LYS A 176 9.44 -16.48 4.99
C LYS A 176 8.25 -17.35 4.57
N ALA A 177 7.13 -17.23 5.25
CA ALA A 177 5.90 -17.91 4.85
C ALA A 177 5.44 -17.46 3.45
N ALA A 178 5.48 -16.16 3.14
CA ALA A 178 5.17 -15.65 1.80
C ALA A 178 6.11 -16.21 0.72
N GLU A 179 7.40 -16.34 1.00
CA GLU A 179 8.36 -17.00 0.10
C GLU A 179 8.02 -18.47 -0.14
N ILE A 180 7.67 -19.22 0.93
CA ILE A 180 7.25 -20.63 0.81
C ILE A 180 5.96 -20.75 -0.04
N LEU A 181 5.08 -19.77 0.03
CA LEU A 181 3.89 -19.67 -0.83
C LEU A 181 4.21 -19.24 -2.27
N GLY A 182 5.49 -18.99 -2.60
CA GLY A 182 5.97 -18.66 -3.94
C GLY A 182 6.13 -17.18 -4.25
N ALA A 183 6.02 -16.30 -3.25
CA ALA A 183 6.19 -14.86 -3.48
C ALA A 183 7.66 -14.49 -3.77
N ALA A 184 7.87 -13.55 -4.70
CA ALA A 184 9.15 -12.98 -5.08
C ALA A 184 9.66 -11.90 -4.11
N GLY A 185 8.80 -11.40 -3.24
CA GLY A 185 9.04 -10.40 -2.22
C GLY A 185 7.77 -10.04 -1.49
N VAL A 186 7.81 -9.04 -0.65
CA VAL A 186 6.65 -8.58 0.13
C VAL A 186 6.38 -7.09 -0.03
N GLN A 187 5.12 -6.69 0.11
CA GLN A 187 4.72 -5.31 0.30
C GLN A 187 4.21 -5.13 1.73
N ILE A 188 4.77 -4.17 2.45
CA ILE A 188 4.37 -3.83 3.81
C ILE A 188 3.97 -2.35 3.90
N ALA A 189 3.02 -2.04 4.79
CA ALA A 189 2.54 -0.69 4.99
C ALA A 189 2.35 -0.36 6.48
N THR A 190 1.45 -1.04 7.14
CA THR A 190 0.97 -0.71 8.49
C THR A 190 2.10 -0.59 9.53
N ILE A 191 3.09 -1.49 9.51
CA ILE A 191 4.21 -1.43 10.46
C ILE A 191 5.09 -0.19 10.22
N LEU A 192 5.15 0.33 8.98
CA LEU A 192 5.91 1.52 8.64
C LEU A 192 5.27 2.81 9.17
N LEU A 193 3.98 2.78 9.54
CA LEU A 193 3.32 3.90 10.23
C LEU A 193 3.97 4.19 11.59
N ALA A 194 4.56 3.19 12.23
CA ALA A 194 5.33 3.32 13.46
C ALA A 194 6.83 3.59 13.20
N SER A 195 7.20 4.18 12.06
CA SER A 195 8.58 4.62 11.82
C SER A 195 8.81 6.08 12.22
N VAL A 196 10.08 6.39 12.52
CA VAL A 196 10.51 7.77 12.84
C VAL A 196 10.22 8.69 11.65
N GLU A 197 10.51 8.22 10.43
CA GLU A 197 10.42 8.97 9.18
C GLU A 197 9.00 9.11 8.64
N CYS A 198 8.04 8.31 9.14
CA CYS A 198 6.66 8.40 8.69
C CYS A 198 6.05 9.77 9.07
N PRO A 199 5.48 10.54 8.11
CA PRO A 199 5.06 11.92 8.34
C PRO A 199 3.72 12.07 9.07
N ILE A 200 3.05 10.99 9.46
CA ILE A 200 1.76 11.06 10.14
C ILE A 200 1.87 11.68 11.53
N HIS A 201 0.76 12.29 11.98
CA HIS A 201 0.69 12.89 13.30
C HIS A 201 0.98 11.88 14.42
N GLN A 202 1.65 12.34 15.51
CA GLN A 202 2.05 11.47 16.61
C GLN A 202 0.89 10.71 17.27
N ASN A 203 -0.30 11.33 17.36
CA ASN A 203 -1.49 10.66 17.89
C ASN A 203 -1.84 9.39 17.08
N TYR A 204 -1.73 9.45 15.74
CA TYR A 204 -1.97 8.28 14.90
C TYR A 204 -0.92 7.20 15.15
N LYS A 205 0.37 7.55 15.25
CA LYS A 205 1.42 6.58 15.62
C LYS A 205 1.11 5.90 16.97
N ASN A 206 0.64 6.68 17.94
CA ASN A 206 0.28 6.15 19.25
C ASN A 206 -0.87 5.13 19.17
N GLU A 207 -1.90 5.38 18.35
CA GLU A 207 -2.99 4.43 18.13
C GLU A 207 -2.51 3.14 17.46
N ILE A 208 -1.52 3.23 16.56
CA ILE A 208 -0.87 2.03 15.98
C ILE A 208 -0.16 1.22 17.08
N LEU A 209 0.59 1.87 17.97
CA LEU A 209 1.30 1.18 19.07
C LEU A 209 0.37 0.56 20.11
N LEU A 210 -0.83 1.13 20.30
CA LEU A 210 -1.86 0.61 21.20
C LEU A 210 -2.69 -0.53 20.59
N ALA A 211 -2.54 -0.78 19.28
CA ALA A 211 -3.34 -1.76 18.57
C ALA A 211 -3.12 -3.19 19.09
N LYS A 212 -4.22 -3.93 19.19
CA LYS A 212 -4.30 -5.34 19.56
C LYS A 212 -4.86 -6.16 18.39
N ASP A 213 -4.95 -7.46 18.57
CA ASP A 213 -5.46 -8.43 17.58
C ASP A 213 -6.82 -8.06 16.95
N ARG A 214 -7.72 -7.45 17.72
CA ARG A 214 -9.06 -7.05 17.30
C ARG A 214 -9.29 -5.56 17.14
N SER A 215 -8.22 -4.77 17.02
CA SER A 215 -8.32 -3.29 16.95
C SER A 215 -8.81 -2.78 15.61
N THR A 216 -8.84 -3.59 14.55
CA THR A 216 -9.32 -3.16 13.24
C THR A 216 -10.79 -3.52 13.00
N VAL A 217 -11.42 -2.80 12.08
CA VAL A 217 -12.77 -3.04 11.59
C VAL A 217 -12.83 -2.70 10.09
N VAL A 218 -13.75 -3.33 9.38
CA VAL A 218 -14.02 -3.04 7.95
C VAL A 218 -15.31 -2.22 7.87
N THR A 219 -15.25 -1.10 7.17
CA THR A 219 -16.38 -0.23 6.80
C THR A 219 -16.58 -0.28 5.29
N GLY A 220 -17.70 0.21 4.76
CA GLY A 220 -17.94 0.33 3.31
C GLY A 220 -18.34 -0.98 2.61
N ASN A 221 -18.69 -2.02 3.35
CA ASN A 221 -19.16 -3.28 2.76
C ASN A 221 -20.42 -3.10 1.90
N LYS A 222 -21.39 -2.32 2.38
CA LYS A 222 -22.63 -2.03 1.63
C LYS A 222 -22.40 -1.25 0.34
N LEU A 223 -21.36 -0.40 0.32
CA LEU A 223 -20.98 0.35 -0.87
C LEU A 223 -20.25 -0.51 -1.91
N GLY A 224 -19.75 -1.70 -1.52
CA GLY A 224 -18.89 -2.54 -2.34
C GLY A 224 -17.46 -2.01 -2.43
N VAL A 225 -17.06 -1.13 -1.52
CA VAL A 225 -15.70 -0.58 -1.39
C VAL A 225 -15.20 -0.73 0.06
N PRO A 226 -14.97 -1.96 0.52
CA PRO A 226 -14.57 -2.22 1.89
C PRO A 226 -13.23 -1.58 2.22
N VAL A 227 -13.17 -0.92 3.38
CA VAL A 227 -11.98 -0.23 3.90
C VAL A 227 -11.69 -0.68 5.32
N ARG A 228 -10.47 -1.13 5.59
CA ARG A 228 -10.03 -1.51 6.94
C ARG A 228 -9.33 -0.35 7.64
N CYS A 229 -9.82 -0.05 8.84
CA CYS A 229 -9.30 1.00 9.73
C CYS A 229 -9.16 0.49 11.16
N LEU A 230 -8.43 1.21 12.02
CA LEU A 230 -8.56 1.06 13.47
C LEU A 230 -9.95 1.50 13.94
N ARG A 231 -10.46 0.84 14.98
CA ARG A 231 -11.75 1.18 15.59
C ARG A 231 -11.66 2.49 16.37
N ASN A 232 -12.56 3.43 16.09
CA ASN A 232 -12.70 4.69 16.79
C ASN A 232 -14.16 5.18 16.78
N ALA A 233 -14.42 6.43 17.15
CA ALA A 233 -15.77 7.01 17.12
C ALA A 233 -16.31 7.08 15.69
N MET A 234 -15.47 7.52 14.73
CA MET A 234 -15.84 7.61 13.31
C MET A 234 -16.29 6.26 12.75
N THR A 235 -15.53 5.19 12.95
CA THR A 235 -15.88 3.88 12.40
C THR A 235 -17.14 3.29 13.04
N ARG A 236 -17.41 3.56 14.33
CA ARG A 236 -18.66 3.15 14.98
C ARG A 236 -19.86 3.86 14.37
N GLU A 237 -19.75 5.18 14.18
CA GLU A 237 -20.83 5.96 13.60
C GLU A 237 -21.06 5.60 12.13
N TYR A 238 -19.99 5.39 11.34
CA TYR A 238 -20.10 4.92 9.97
C TYR A 238 -20.88 3.60 9.87
N LEU A 239 -20.52 2.61 10.70
CA LEU A 239 -21.21 1.31 10.71
C LEU A 239 -22.67 1.42 11.15
N ARG A 240 -22.99 2.36 12.05
CA ARG A 240 -24.38 2.66 12.41
C ARG A 240 -25.15 3.24 11.24
N LEU A 241 -24.58 4.22 10.55
CA LEU A 241 -25.18 4.84 9.36
C LEU A 241 -25.33 3.80 8.23
N GLU A 242 -24.31 2.97 7.99
CA GLU A 242 -24.34 1.93 6.96
C GLU A 242 -25.49 0.91 7.17
N GLN A 243 -25.97 0.73 8.40
CA GLN A 243 -27.16 -0.09 8.70
C GLN A 243 -28.47 0.65 8.45
N MET A 244 -28.49 1.98 8.55
CA MET A 244 -29.69 2.80 8.52
C MET A 244 -30.02 3.36 7.14
N THR A 245 -29.04 3.54 6.27
CA THR A 245 -29.21 4.13 4.94
C THR A 245 -28.66 3.26 3.84
N ASP A 246 -29.30 3.30 2.66
CA ASP A 246 -28.78 2.77 1.40
C ASP A 246 -28.24 3.90 0.49
N ASP A 247 -28.27 5.15 0.99
CA ASP A 247 -27.74 6.29 0.25
C ASP A 247 -26.21 6.30 0.31
N LYS A 248 -25.60 5.90 -0.81
CA LYS A 248 -24.15 5.88 -1.00
C LYS A 248 -23.51 7.26 -0.84
N LEU A 249 -24.20 8.31 -1.30
CA LEU A 249 -23.67 9.67 -1.23
C LEU A 249 -23.59 10.17 0.22
N GLU A 250 -24.54 9.79 1.07
CA GLU A 250 -24.51 10.13 2.50
C GLU A 250 -23.28 9.48 3.18
N LEU A 251 -23.04 8.19 2.92
CA LEU A 251 -21.91 7.47 3.47
C LEU A 251 -20.55 7.99 2.95
N GLU A 252 -20.46 8.32 1.67
CA GLU A 252 -19.26 8.94 1.08
C GLU A 252 -18.96 10.31 1.69
N LYS A 253 -19.98 11.16 1.83
CA LYS A 253 -19.83 12.48 2.45
C LYS A 253 -19.33 12.39 3.89
N PHE A 254 -19.79 11.38 4.64
CA PHE A 254 -19.37 11.18 6.03
C PHE A 254 -17.86 10.91 6.15
N THR A 255 -17.26 10.22 5.19
CA THR A 255 -15.82 9.86 5.20
C THR A 255 -14.94 10.88 4.48
N LEU A 256 -15.53 11.85 3.78
CA LEU A 256 -14.76 12.82 3.01
C LEU A 256 -13.81 13.63 3.91
N GLY A 257 -12.51 13.57 3.61
CA GLY A 257 -11.46 14.24 4.38
C GLY A 257 -11.09 13.57 5.71
N ALA A 258 -11.76 12.46 6.10
CA ALA A 258 -11.48 11.79 7.37
C ALA A 258 -10.04 11.25 7.47
N LEU A 259 -9.46 10.75 6.38
CA LEU A 259 -8.06 10.32 6.38
C LEU A 259 -7.10 11.48 6.62
N ARG A 260 -7.34 12.63 5.99
CA ARG A 260 -6.54 13.83 6.18
C ARG A 260 -6.56 14.32 7.63
N LYS A 261 -7.75 14.36 8.26
CA LYS A 261 -7.87 14.69 9.69
C LYS A 261 -7.00 13.80 10.57
N ALA A 262 -6.99 12.49 10.32
CA ALA A 262 -6.14 11.58 11.07
C ALA A 262 -4.65 11.83 10.85
N VAL A 263 -4.23 11.99 9.58
CA VAL A 263 -2.83 12.09 9.17
C VAL A 263 -2.22 13.42 9.55
N GLU A 264 -2.90 14.55 9.24
CA GLU A 264 -2.36 15.91 9.40
C GLU A 264 -2.74 16.55 10.74
N GLU A 265 -3.99 16.37 11.19
CA GLU A 265 -4.51 17.05 12.38
C GLU A 265 -4.43 16.17 13.64
N GLY A 266 -4.16 14.87 13.48
CA GLY A 266 -4.08 13.92 14.60
C GLY A 266 -5.42 13.67 15.29
N ASP A 267 -6.53 13.91 14.58
CA ASP A 267 -7.88 13.59 15.07
C ASP A 267 -8.12 12.08 14.97
N VAL A 268 -7.78 11.39 16.04
CA VAL A 268 -7.91 9.93 16.13
C VAL A 268 -9.33 9.47 16.44
N GLU A 269 -10.21 10.38 16.85
CA GLU A 269 -11.62 10.11 17.16
C GLU A 269 -12.49 10.12 15.90
N ASN A 270 -12.36 11.19 15.08
CA ASN A 270 -13.20 11.44 13.91
C ASN A 270 -12.46 11.19 12.58
N GLY A 271 -11.16 10.93 12.63
CA GLY A 271 -10.34 10.62 11.47
C GLY A 271 -10.41 9.14 11.08
N SER A 272 -10.10 8.84 9.82
CA SER A 272 -9.95 7.48 9.31
C SER A 272 -8.52 7.00 9.55
N LEU A 273 -8.34 6.08 10.48
CA LEU A 273 -7.04 5.51 10.84
C LEU A 273 -6.82 4.22 10.04
N MET A 274 -6.52 4.35 8.74
CA MET A 274 -6.32 3.19 7.86
C MET A 274 -5.13 2.36 8.31
N ALA A 275 -5.37 1.14 8.78
CA ALA A 275 -4.34 0.19 9.22
C ALA A 275 -4.82 -1.25 9.07
N GLY A 276 -3.92 -2.14 8.68
CA GLY A 276 -4.17 -3.57 8.59
C GLY A 276 -4.11 -4.28 9.94
N GLN A 277 -4.46 -5.54 9.94
CA GLN A 277 -4.42 -6.40 11.15
C GLN A 277 -2.98 -6.55 11.71
N ALA A 278 -1.98 -6.32 10.90
CA ALA A 278 -0.57 -6.28 11.28
C ALA A 278 -0.21 -5.14 12.27
N ALA A 279 -1.10 -4.16 12.51
CA ALA A 279 -0.88 -3.10 13.49
C ALA A 279 -0.52 -3.63 14.89
N ALA A 280 -1.09 -4.78 15.28
CA ALA A 280 -0.82 -5.40 16.57
C ALA A 280 0.67 -5.80 16.80
N PHE A 281 1.48 -5.84 15.75
CA PHE A 281 2.91 -6.16 15.83
C PHE A 281 3.81 -4.92 16.01
N ALA A 282 3.32 -3.71 15.74
CA ALA A 282 4.04 -2.49 16.03
C ALA A 282 4.06 -2.22 17.54
N LYS A 283 5.24 -2.21 18.16
CA LYS A 283 5.39 -2.06 19.62
C LYS A 283 6.13 -0.80 20.04
N GLU A 284 6.89 -0.21 19.13
CA GLU A 284 7.68 0.98 19.35
C GLU A 284 7.90 1.72 18.02
N ILE A 285 8.23 3.01 18.12
CA ILE A 285 8.61 3.81 16.95
C ILE A 285 10.11 3.59 16.71
N LYS A 286 10.46 3.12 15.50
CA LYS A 286 11.83 2.81 15.09
C LYS A 286 12.20 3.52 13.78
N PRO A 287 13.51 3.75 13.53
CA PRO A 287 13.96 4.10 12.18
C PRO A 287 13.60 3.01 11.16
N LEU A 288 13.26 3.41 9.93
CA LEU A 288 12.94 2.48 8.84
C LEU A 288 14.02 1.42 8.64
N ARG A 289 15.28 1.83 8.65
CA ARG A 289 16.42 0.92 8.50
C ARG A 289 16.40 -0.20 9.54
N THR A 290 16.16 0.15 10.80
CA THR A 290 16.07 -0.82 11.89
C THR A 290 14.90 -1.79 11.68
N ILE A 291 13.73 -1.29 11.24
CA ILE A 291 12.58 -2.14 10.94
C ILE A 291 12.94 -3.18 9.87
N PHE A 292 13.57 -2.76 8.77
CA PHE A 292 13.94 -3.67 7.69
C PHE A 292 15.01 -4.68 8.09
N GLU A 293 16.03 -4.25 8.84
CA GLU A 293 17.08 -5.14 9.35
C GLU A 293 16.53 -6.19 10.31
N GLU A 294 15.61 -5.83 11.20
CA GLU A 294 14.95 -6.78 12.10
C GLU A 294 14.10 -7.79 11.35
N LEU A 295 13.34 -7.33 10.33
CA LEU A 295 12.55 -8.20 9.45
C LEU A 295 13.46 -9.20 8.72
N MET A 296 14.57 -8.73 8.14
CA MET A 296 15.50 -9.59 7.41
C MET A 296 16.24 -10.55 8.33
N LYS A 297 16.70 -10.10 9.49
CA LYS A 297 17.33 -10.95 10.47
C LYS A 297 16.44 -12.12 10.91
N GLU A 298 15.17 -11.85 11.16
CA GLU A 298 14.20 -12.91 11.48
C GLU A 298 13.92 -13.80 10.26
N TYR A 299 13.74 -13.20 9.06
CA TYR A 299 13.52 -13.95 7.81
C TYR A 299 14.66 -14.95 7.51
N GLU A 300 15.92 -14.54 7.71
CA GLU A 300 17.11 -15.36 7.46
C GLU A 300 17.34 -16.44 8.52
N SER A 301 16.65 -16.38 9.66
CA SER A 301 16.74 -17.38 10.72
C SER A 301 15.96 -18.66 10.45
N PHE A 302 15.17 -18.69 9.39
CA PHE A 302 14.37 -19.83 8.91
C PHE A 302 14.88 -20.35 7.56
#